data_d9eb8a9cff36c5d6ffdb037ff5ac2e09
#
_entry.id   d9eb8a9cff36c5d6ffdb037ff5ac2e09
#
_cell.length_a   1.000
_cell.length_b   1.000
_cell.length_c   1.000
_cell.angle_alpha   90.00
_cell.angle_beta   90.00
_cell.angle_gamma   90.00
#
_symmetry.space_group_name_H-M   'P 1'
#
loop_
_entity.id
_entity.type
_entity.pdbx_description
1 polymer ?
#
loop_
_entity_poly.entity_id
_entity_poly.type
_entity_poly.pdbx_seq_one_letter_code
_entity_poly.pdbx_strand_id
1 'polypeptide(L)'
;MLNPCADAAHLFPLNFESSFMKIVTWNINSINARLNNVVSWIKDNDPDVVLLQELKCQDDGFPRDAFTDIGYKVETFGQKSWNGVAILSKHDMTDVMRGLPGDENDEQSRYMEATINGIRIATIYLPNGNPVDTEKYPYKLAWMDRLRTRAQELLNSEMPIVLGGDYNIIPEGRDCYNPVAWADDALFLLTSRQKFRAIQNLGYTEAFRAINDNKVAYSFWDYQAGRWHNDQGIRIDHFLLSPQATDILGLPD
;
A
#
# COMPACT_ATOMS: atom_id res chain seq x y z
N MET A 1 -21.37 -12.55 10.63
CA MET A 1 -21.21 -11.90 9.30
C MET A 1 -19.75 -11.49 9.20
N LEU A 2 -18.96 -12.14 8.35
CA LEU A 2 -17.58 -11.78 8.09
C LEU A 2 -17.54 -10.35 7.55
N ASN A 3 -16.66 -9.54 8.10
CA ASN A 3 -16.55 -8.11 7.76
C ASN A 3 -15.73 -7.99 6.45
N PRO A 4 -16.28 -7.47 5.35
CA PRO A 4 -15.60 -7.41 4.05
C PRO A 4 -14.30 -6.57 4.08
N CYS A 5 -14.07 -5.76 5.11
CA CYS A 5 -12.81 -5.03 5.29
C CYS A 5 -11.65 -5.89 5.81
N ALA A 6 -11.91 -7.06 6.42
CA ALA A 6 -10.86 -7.90 7.00
C ALA A 6 -10.09 -8.71 5.94
N ASP A 7 -10.74 -9.01 4.81
CA ASP A 7 -10.13 -9.82 3.75
C ASP A 7 -9.30 -9.00 2.74
N ALA A 8 -9.27 -7.67 2.86
CA ALA A 8 -8.48 -6.77 2.01
C ALA A 8 -7.03 -6.56 2.49
N ALA A 9 -6.64 -7.19 3.61
CA ALA A 9 -5.27 -7.12 4.10
C ALA A 9 -4.37 -8.11 3.33
N HIS A 10 -3.32 -7.60 2.66
CA HIS A 10 -2.35 -8.43 1.94
C HIS A 10 -1.14 -8.68 2.83
N LEU A 11 -0.85 -9.95 3.07
CA LEU A 11 0.21 -10.42 3.96
C LEU A 11 1.35 -11.03 3.13
N PHE A 12 2.57 -10.47 3.29
CA PHE A 12 3.78 -11.01 2.66
C PHE A 12 4.85 -11.25 3.72
N PRO A 13 5.26 -12.52 3.94
CA PRO A 13 6.38 -12.83 4.82
C PRO A 13 7.71 -12.55 4.13
N LEU A 14 8.62 -11.86 4.82
CA LEU A 14 10.03 -11.73 4.45
C LEU A 14 10.90 -12.51 5.44
N ASN A 15 11.84 -13.30 4.94
CA ASN A 15 12.69 -14.17 5.76
C ASN A 15 13.99 -13.45 6.13
N PHE A 16 14.26 -13.27 7.43
CA PHE A 16 15.51 -12.70 7.96
C PHE A 16 16.15 -13.69 8.93
N GLU A 17 17.39 -14.07 8.69
CA GLU A 17 18.35 -14.82 9.56
C GLU A 17 17.74 -15.61 10.77
N SER A 18 16.60 -16.29 10.61
CA SER A 18 15.85 -17.09 11.59
C SER A 18 14.44 -16.62 11.96
N SER A 19 13.93 -15.50 11.44
CA SER A 19 12.52 -15.12 11.67
C SER A 19 11.90 -14.49 10.43
N PHE A 20 10.66 -14.87 10.13
CA PHE A 20 9.87 -14.22 9.07
C PHE A 20 9.33 -12.89 9.56
N MET A 21 9.44 -11.83 8.76
CA MET A 21 8.76 -10.57 9.00
C MET A 21 7.48 -10.51 8.16
N LYS A 22 6.33 -10.46 8.83
CA LYS A 22 5.03 -10.30 8.18
C LYS A 22 4.73 -8.83 7.96
N ILE A 23 4.67 -8.40 6.71
CA ILE A 23 4.30 -7.03 6.32
C ILE A 23 2.93 -7.04 5.67
N VAL A 24 2.05 -6.14 6.11
CA VAL A 24 0.68 -6.01 5.63
C VAL A 24 0.43 -4.60 5.11
N THR A 25 -0.33 -4.46 4.04
CA THR A 25 -0.89 -3.19 3.60
C THR A 25 -2.42 -3.22 3.65
N TRP A 26 -3.03 -2.10 4.06
CA TRP A 26 -4.47 -2.00 4.19
C TRP A 26 -4.98 -0.55 4.06
N ASN A 27 -5.74 -0.27 3.03
CA ASN A 27 -6.54 0.94 2.96
C ASN A 27 -7.77 0.77 3.87
N ILE A 28 -7.77 1.47 5.00
CA ILE A 28 -8.77 1.30 6.05
C ILE A 28 -9.98 2.24 5.93
N ASN A 29 -9.91 3.19 5.01
CA ASN A 29 -11.00 4.15 4.76
C ASN A 29 -11.57 4.77 6.07
N SER A 30 -10.71 5.43 6.85
CA SER A 30 -10.90 6.03 8.18
C SER A 30 -10.57 5.11 9.36
N ILE A 31 -9.48 5.45 10.06
CA ILE A 31 -9.03 4.70 11.25
C ILE A 31 -10.06 4.78 12.37
N ASN A 32 -10.64 5.97 12.61
CA ASN A 32 -11.60 6.15 13.71
C ASN A 32 -12.90 5.37 13.51
N ALA A 33 -13.33 5.21 12.24
CA ALA A 33 -14.54 4.45 11.94
C ALA A 33 -14.32 2.93 12.05
N ARG A 34 -13.06 2.46 11.93
CA ARG A 34 -12.71 1.03 11.82
C ARG A 34 -11.72 0.55 12.88
N LEU A 35 -11.48 1.35 13.91
CA LEU A 35 -10.47 1.07 14.93
C LEU A 35 -10.58 -0.34 15.50
N ASN A 36 -11.77 -0.73 15.96
CA ASN A 36 -11.99 -2.03 16.57
C ASN A 36 -11.69 -3.18 15.59
N ASN A 37 -12.06 -3.01 14.33
CA ASN A 37 -11.82 -4.02 13.30
C ASN A 37 -10.32 -4.18 13.02
N VAL A 38 -9.61 -3.04 12.90
CA VAL A 38 -8.16 -3.04 12.64
C VAL A 38 -7.41 -3.66 13.81
N VAL A 39 -7.71 -3.25 15.04
CA VAL A 39 -7.08 -3.79 16.25
C VAL A 39 -7.36 -5.29 16.42
N SER A 40 -8.62 -5.73 16.21
CA SER A 40 -8.96 -7.16 16.28
C SER A 40 -8.18 -7.96 15.24
N TRP A 41 -8.19 -7.51 13.98
CA TRP A 41 -7.49 -8.18 12.90
C TRP A 41 -5.97 -8.29 13.16
N ILE A 42 -5.36 -7.21 13.67
CA ILE A 42 -3.93 -7.20 14.02
C ILE A 42 -3.64 -8.24 15.12
N LYS A 43 -4.49 -8.32 16.14
CA LYS A 43 -4.33 -9.33 17.23
C LYS A 43 -4.46 -10.76 16.72
N ASP A 44 -5.37 -11.01 15.79
CA ASP A 44 -5.65 -12.34 15.26
C ASP A 44 -4.57 -12.81 14.28
N ASN A 45 -3.95 -11.90 13.53
CA ASN A 45 -2.97 -12.22 12.47
C ASN A 45 -1.53 -11.93 12.85
N ASP A 46 -1.29 -11.17 13.91
CA ASP A 46 0.00 -10.87 14.50
C ASP A 46 1.09 -10.42 13.51
N PRO A 47 0.82 -9.42 12.61
CA PRO A 47 1.82 -8.91 11.67
C PRO A 47 2.95 -8.17 12.40
N ASP A 48 4.14 -8.11 11.81
CA ASP A 48 5.27 -7.34 12.36
C ASP A 48 5.22 -5.87 11.95
N VAL A 49 4.76 -5.61 10.72
CA VAL A 49 4.59 -4.26 10.16
C VAL A 49 3.25 -4.13 9.46
N VAL A 50 2.55 -3.02 9.72
CA VAL A 50 1.26 -2.70 9.08
C VAL A 50 1.35 -1.33 8.43
N LEU A 51 1.09 -1.30 7.13
CA LEU A 51 1.04 -0.10 6.30
C LEU A 51 -0.42 0.31 6.10
N LEU A 52 -0.83 1.43 6.69
CA LEU A 52 -2.21 1.90 6.62
C LEU A 52 -2.34 3.07 5.66
N GLN A 53 -3.43 3.11 4.90
CA GLN A 53 -3.81 4.20 4.01
C GLN A 53 -5.22 4.69 4.32
N GLU A 54 -5.53 5.90 3.93
CA GLU A 54 -6.79 6.62 4.20
C GLU A 54 -7.15 6.73 5.69
N LEU A 55 -6.21 7.24 6.49
CA LEU A 55 -6.45 7.46 7.93
C LEU A 55 -7.62 8.41 8.17
N LYS A 56 -7.77 9.45 7.31
CA LYS A 56 -8.82 10.49 7.37
C LYS A 56 -8.86 11.25 8.72
N CYS A 57 -7.71 11.35 9.38
CA CYS A 57 -7.50 12.13 10.59
C CYS A 57 -6.12 12.79 10.59
N GLN A 58 -5.96 13.86 11.36
CA GLN A 58 -4.66 14.46 11.65
C GLN A 58 -3.88 13.59 12.65
N ASP A 59 -2.58 13.83 12.81
CA ASP A 59 -1.71 12.99 13.65
C ASP A 59 -2.14 12.96 15.12
N ASP A 60 -2.62 14.07 15.65
CA ASP A 60 -3.15 14.19 17.03
C ASP A 60 -4.53 13.51 17.21
N GLY A 61 -5.26 13.30 16.13
CA GLY A 61 -6.51 12.54 16.10
C GLY A 61 -6.35 11.04 15.85
N PHE A 62 -5.12 10.55 15.64
CA PHE A 62 -4.86 9.13 15.46
C PHE A 62 -4.88 8.38 16.80
N PRO A 63 -5.60 7.26 16.94
CA PRO A 63 -5.77 6.53 18.20
C PRO A 63 -4.51 5.70 18.55
N ARG A 64 -3.38 6.35 18.85
CA ARG A 64 -2.08 5.73 19.11
C ARG A 64 -2.11 4.68 20.20
N ASP A 65 -2.77 4.99 21.31
CA ASP A 65 -2.80 4.14 22.49
C ASP A 65 -3.35 2.74 22.17
N ALA A 66 -4.37 2.66 21.30
CA ALA A 66 -4.94 1.38 20.91
C ALA A 66 -3.94 0.42 20.23
N PHE A 67 -2.88 0.96 19.63
CA PHE A 67 -1.81 0.17 18.99
C PHE A 67 -0.61 0.00 19.89
N THR A 68 -0.23 1.01 20.68
CA THR A 68 0.86 0.88 21.65
C THR A 68 0.54 -0.11 22.75
N ASP A 69 -0.72 -0.18 23.19
CA ASP A 69 -1.21 -1.16 24.18
C ASP A 69 -1.10 -2.62 23.71
N ILE A 70 -1.01 -2.84 22.40
CA ILE A 70 -0.80 -4.17 21.79
C ILE A 70 0.62 -4.36 21.24
N GLY A 71 1.57 -3.49 21.65
CA GLY A 71 3.00 -3.65 21.38
C GLY A 71 3.53 -3.03 20.10
N TYR A 72 2.75 -2.20 19.39
CA TYR A 72 3.20 -1.53 18.17
C TYR A 72 3.70 -0.12 18.43
N LYS A 73 4.82 0.23 17.81
CA LYS A 73 5.26 1.61 17.61
C LYS A 73 4.49 2.19 16.43
N VAL A 74 4.21 3.49 16.49
CA VAL A 74 3.30 4.14 15.53
C VAL A 74 3.97 5.38 14.95
N GLU A 75 4.08 5.41 13.63
CA GLU A 75 4.42 6.62 12.88
C GLU A 75 3.26 6.99 11.96
N THR A 76 2.93 8.26 11.93
CA THR A 76 1.78 8.78 11.16
C THR A 76 2.17 9.98 10.33
N PHE A 77 1.53 10.14 9.21
CA PHE A 77 1.47 11.35 8.41
C PHE A 77 0.01 11.59 8.05
N GLY A 78 -0.69 12.27 8.96
CA GLY A 78 -2.13 12.48 8.91
C GLY A 78 -2.51 13.72 8.13
N GLN A 79 -3.77 13.75 7.66
CA GLN A 79 -4.38 14.90 7.02
C GLN A 79 -5.85 15.00 7.39
N LYS A 80 -6.36 16.21 7.56
CA LYS A 80 -7.77 16.43 7.91
C LYS A 80 -8.69 15.94 6.80
N SER A 81 -9.68 15.13 7.15
CA SER A 81 -10.78 14.65 6.30
C SER A 81 -10.41 13.67 5.18
N TRP A 82 -9.23 13.76 4.59
CA TRP A 82 -8.79 12.99 3.44
C TRP A 82 -7.38 12.42 3.64
N ASN A 83 -7.02 11.42 2.84
CA ASN A 83 -5.67 10.86 2.83
C ASN A 83 -5.20 10.37 4.22
N GLY A 84 -3.92 10.50 4.47
CA GLY A 84 -3.24 10.04 5.67
C GLY A 84 -2.72 8.62 5.52
N VAL A 85 -1.45 8.44 5.90
CA VAL A 85 -0.78 7.14 5.91
C VAL A 85 -0.12 6.89 7.26
N ALA A 86 0.01 5.62 7.66
CA ALA A 86 0.71 5.24 8.88
C ALA A 86 1.54 3.97 8.68
N ILE A 87 2.61 3.86 9.46
CA ILE A 87 3.38 2.62 9.65
C ILE A 87 3.25 2.22 11.12
N LEU A 88 2.74 1.02 11.37
CA LEU A 88 2.76 0.38 12.67
C LEU A 88 3.82 -0.71 12.65
N SER A 89 4.64 -0.81 13.69
CA SER A 89 5.72 -1.80 13.75
C SER A 89 5.95 -2.31 15.16
N LYS A 90 6.15 -3.61 15.33
CA LYS A 90 6.66 -4.19 16.58
C LYS A 90 8.11 -3.81 16.85
N HIS A 91 8.85 -3.46 15.82
CA HIS A 91 10.26 -3.12 15.86
C HIS A 91 10.49 -1.59 15.87
N ASP A 92 11.74 -1.17 16.16
CA ASP A 92 12.12 0.24 16.06
C ASP A 92 12.06 0.73 14.62
N MET A 93 11.62 1.97 14.45
CA MET A 93 11.61 2.69 13.19
C MET A 93 12.65 3.80 13.24
N THR A 94 13.58 3.82 12.29
CA THR A 94 14.57 4.89 12.12
C THR A 94 14.40 5.57 10.77
N ASP A 95 15.05 6.72 10.61
CA ASP A 95 15.08 7.49 9.36
C ASP A 95 13.69 7.73 8.75
N VAL A 96 12.72 8.05 9.60
CA VAL A 96 11.34 8.28 9.17
C VAL A 96 11.26 9.51 8.28
N MET A 97 10.77 9.34 7.06
CA MET A 97 10.53 10.41 6.11
C MET A 97 9.04 10.49 5.75
N ARG A 98 8.49 11.70 5.78
CA ARG A 98 7.09 12.00 5.44
C ARG A 98 7.02 12.83 4.17
N GLY A 99 6.08 12.49 3.30
CA GLY A 99 5.90 13.13 1.99
C GLY A 99 6.79 12.54 0.90
N LEU A 100 6.27 12.49 -0.32
CA LEU A 100 7.03 12.04 -1.49
C LEU A 100 7.90 13.18 -2.01
N PRO A 101 9.24 13.03 -2.14
CA PRO A 101 10.12 14.06 -2.67
C PRO A 101 9.75 14.52 -4.09
N GLY A 102 10.27 15.68 -4.49
CA GLY A 102 10.20 16.20 -5.85
C GLY A 102 9.07 17.21 -6.12
N ASP A 103 8.30 17.57 -5.11
CA ASP A 103 7.36 18.72 -5.16
C ASP A 103 7.15 19.24 -3.73
N GLU A 104 7.75 20.37 -3.40
CA GLU A 104 7.65 20.98 -2.08
C GLU A 104 6.27 21.60 -1.80
N ASN A 105 5.43 21.77 -2.82
CA ASN A 105 4.08 22.30 -2.71
C ASN A 105 3.02 21.19 -2.55
N ASP A 106 3.42 19.93 -2.61
CA ASP A 106 2.49 18.81 -2.40
C ASP A 106 2.26 18.56 -0.91
N GLU A 107 1.18 19.10 -0.39
CA GLU A 107 0.75 18.97 1.01
C GLU A 107 -0.02 17.68 1.31
N GLN A 108 -0.21 16.78 0.31
CA GLN A 108 -1.02 15.59 0.50
C GLN A 108 -0.26 14.47 1.24
N SER A 109 -0.85 14.01 2.33
CA SER A 109 -0.31 12.94 3.17
C SER A 109 -0.53 11.55 2.54
N ARG A 110 0.30 11.18 1.55
CA ARG A 110 0.15 9.98 0.72
C ARG A 110 1.34 9.04 0.72
N TYR A 111 2.45 9.46 1.33
CA TYR A 111 3.70 8.71 1.32
C TYR A 111 4.45 8.88 2.64
N MET A 112 4.92 7.79 3.18
CA MET A 112 5.85 7.79 4.31
C MET A 112 6.75 6.56 4.21
N GLU A 113 8.01 6.70 4.62
CA GLU A 113 8.94 5.58 4.68
C GLU A 113 9.76 5.59 5.96
N ALA A 114 10.17 4.42 6.41
CA ALA A 114 11.02 4.21 7.56
C ALA A 114 11.95 3.02 7.35
N THR A 115 13.05 2.97 8.10
CA THR A 115 13.92 1.80 8.17
C THR A 115 13.53 0.95 9.37
N ILE A 116 13.24 -0.34 9.14
CA ILE A 116 12.82 -1.32 10.15
C ILE A 116 13.66 -2.58 9.97
N ASN A 117 14.44 -2.95 10.98
CA ASN A 117 15.35 -4.11 10.93
C ASN A 117 16.22 -4.16 9.66
N GLY A 118 16.75 -3.01 9.22
CA GLY A 118 17.60 -2.92 8.03
C GLY A 118 16.86 -2.95 6.69
N ILE A 119 15.53 -3.00 6.68
CA ILE A 119 14.71 -2.88 5.48
C ILE A 119 14.16 -1.47 5.37
N ARG A 120 14.24 -0.85 4.21
CA ARG A 120 13.55 0.39 3.91
C ARG A 120 12.13 0.10 3.45
N ILE A 121 11.15 0.48 4.24
CA ILE A 121 9.73 0.18 4.02
C ILE A 121 8.98 1.48 3.79
N ALA A 122 8.23 1.57 2.69
CA ALA A 122 7.37 2.70 2.39
C ALA A 122 5.90 2.29 2.36
N THR A 123 5.02 3.15 2.92
CA THR A 123 3.58 3.10 2.73
C THR A 123 3.16 4.10 1.66
N ILE A 124 2.37 3.64 0.70
CA ILE A 124 1.95 4.37 -0.49
C ILE A 124 0.44 4.46 -0.55
N TYR A 125 -0.09 5.68 -0.73
CA TYR A 125 -1.47 5.94 -1.10
C TYR A 125 -1.49 6.77 -2.38
N LEU A 126 -1.33 6.10 -3.52
CA LEU A 126 -1.24 6.74 -4.83
C LEU A 126 -2.56 7.44 -5.18
N PRO A 127 -2.55 8.67 -5.75
CA PRO A 127 -3.77 9.36 -6.13
C PRO A 127 -4.68 8.52 -7.02
N ASN A 128 -6.00 8.54 -6.75
CA ASN A 128 -6.97 7.81 -7.56
C ASN A 128 -7.00 8.29 -9.02
N GLY A 129 -7.08 9.60 -9.23
CA GLY A 129 -7.02 10.21 -10.55
C GLY A 129 -8.37 10.40 -11.25
N ASN A 130 -9.47 9.94 -10.67
CA ASN A 130 -10.80 10.14 -11.24
C ASN A 130 -11.47 11.44 -10.71
N PRO A 131 -12.32 12.10 -11.51
CA PRO A 131 -12.55 11.87 -12.95
C PRO A 131 -11.34 12.24 -13.81
N VAL A 132 -11.12 11.51 -14.91
CA VAL A 132 -9.93 11.65 -15.77
C VAL A 132 -9.86 12.98 -16.55
N ASP A 133 -10.98 13.64 -16.73
CA ASP A 133 -11.12 14.93 -17.40
C ASP A 133 -10.88 16.15 -16.48
N THR A 134 -10.35 15.90 -15.27
CA THR A 134 -10.03 16.93 -14.27
C THR A 134 -8.53 16.95 -13.97
N GLU A 135 -8.07 17.95 -13.17
CA GLU A 135 -6.68 18.04 -12.70
C GLU A 135 -6.22 16.85 -11.84
N LYS A 136 -7.13 15.97 -11.43
CA LYS A 136 -6.80 14.80 -10.64
C LYS A 136 -5.96 13.79 -11.40
N TYR A 137 -6.22 13.60 -12.68
CA TYR A 137 -5.48 12.64 -13.50
C TYR A 137 -4.05 13.12 -13.83
N PRO A 138 -3.83 14.36 -14.31
CA PRO A 138 -2.48 14.93 -14.41
C PRO A 138 -1.69 14.86 -13.10
N TYR A 139 -2.32 15.20 -11.96
CA TYR A 139 -1.69 15.08 -10.63
C TYR A 139 -1.26 13.63 -10.33
N LYS A 140 -2.13 12.65 -10.57
CA LYS A 140 -1.78 11.23 -10.44
C LYS A 140 -0.55 10.86 -11.26
N LEU A 141 -0.52 11.26 -12.53
CA LEU A 141 0.60 10.92 -13.42
C LEU A 141 1.91 11.58 -13.00
N ALA A 142 1.88 12.85 -12.59
CA ALA A 142 3.03 13.56 -12.04
C ALA A 142 3.53 12.93 -10.73
N TRP A 143 2.61 12.53 -9.85
CA TRP A 143 2.93 11.83 -8.61
C TRP A 143 3.62 10.47 -8.88
N MET A 144 3.18 9.73 -9.89
CA MET A 144 3.82 8.47 -10.32
C MET A 144 5.23 8.69 -10.88
N ASP A 145 5.49 9.81 -11.56
CA ASP A 145 6.84 10.15 -12.03
C ASP A 145 7.78 10.43 -10.85
N ARG A 146 7.30 11.15 -9.83
CA ARG A 146 8.04 11.37 -8.58
C ARG A 146 8.31 10.06 -7.84
N LEU A 147 7.30 9.19 -7.74
CA LEU A 147 7.48 7.87 -7.12
C LEU A 147 8.53 7.05 -7.86
N ARG A 148 8.51 7.07 -9.19
CA ARG A 148 9.54 6.39 -9.99
C ARG A 148 10.94 6.93 -9.71
N THR A 149 11.10 8.25 -9.61
CA THR A 149 12.38 8.88 -9.26
C THR A 149 12.83 8.43 -7.87
N ARG A 150 11.94 8.49 -6.86
CA ARG A 150 12.25 8.03 -5.51
C ARG A 150 12.61 6.54 -5.46
N ALA A 151 11.88 5.70 -6.17
CA ALA A 151 12.16 4.28 -6.27
C ALA A 151 13.56 4.01 -6.86
N GLN A 152 13.98 4.78 -7.88
CA GLN A 152 15.35 4.68 -8.42
C GLN A 152 16.41 5.11 -7.40
N GLU A 153 16.18 6.19 -6.66
CA GLU A 153 17.10 6.63 -5.60
C GLU A 153 17.26 5.56 -4.50
N LEU A 154 16.15 4.94 -4.11
CA LEU A 154 16.16 3.88 -3.11
C LEU A 154 16.95 2.66 -3.57
N LEU A 155 16.83 2.23 -4.84
CA LEU A 155 17.63 1.12 -5.38
C LEU A 155 19.13 1.39 -5.33
N ASN A 156 19.56 2.66 -5.47
CA ASN A 156 20.96 3.03 -5.40
C ASN A 156 21.58 2.82 -3.99
N SER A 157 20.75 2.65 -2.96
CA SER A 157 21.22 2.34 -1.61
C SER A 157 21.65 0.88 -1.41
N GLU A 158 21.29 0.01 -2.33
CA GLU A 158 21.50 -1.46 -2.27
C GLU A 158 20.91 -2.14 -1.02
N MET A 159 20.05 -1.44 -0.29
CA MET A 159 19.29 -2.01 0.83
C MET A 159 18.09 -2.84 0.36
N PRO A 160 17.60 -3.79 1.16
CA PRO A 160 16.27 -4.36 0.93
C PRO A 160 15.20 -3.26 1.01
N ILE A 161 14.38 -3.12 -0.05
CA ILE A 161 13.35 -2.09 -0.18
C ILE A 161 11.98 -2.76 -0.35
N VAL A 162 10.99 -2.30 0.40
CA VAL A 162 9.59 -2.68 0.27
C VAL A 162 8.74 -1.43 0.05
N LEU A 163 8.13 -1.32 -1.12
CA LEU A 163 7.20 -0.27 -1.47
C LEU A 163 5.78 -0.86 -1.47
N GLY A 164 5.07 -0.74 -0.34
CA GLY A 164 3.75 -1.34 -0.15
C GLY A 164 2.65 -0.30 -0.06
N GLY A 165 1.44 -0.63 -0.49
CA GLY A 165 0.30 0.29 -0.34
C GLY A 165 -0.79 0.15 -1.39
N ASP A 166 -1.73 1.08 -1.32
CA ASP A 166 -2.77 1.29 -2.32
C ASP A 166 -2.21 2.14 -3.47
N TYR A 167 -1.96 1.48 -4.58
CA TYR A 167 -1.43 2.13 -5.79
C TYR A 167 -2.54 2.71 -6.68
N ASN A 168 -3.80 2.43 -6.39
CA ASN A 168 -4.89 2.83 -7.29
C ASN A 168 -4.60 2.50 -8.77
N ILE A 169 -3.97 1.34 -9.03
CA ILE A 169 -3.63 0.82 -10.36
C ILE A 169 -4.09 -0.62 -10.48
N ILE A 170 -4.82 -0.91 -11.55
CA ILE A 170 -5.13 -2.26 -12.02
C ILE A 170 -4.08 -2.61 -13.08
N PRO A 171 -3.07 -3.45 -12.80
CA PRO A 171 -1.94 -3.67 -13.71
C PRO A 171 -2.33 -4.37 -15.01
N GLU A 172 -3.21 -5.37 -14.92
CA GLU A 172 -3.59 -6.24 -16.03
C GLU A 172 -5.10 -6.54 -16.03
N GLY A 173 -5.61 -7.04 -17.17
CA GLY A 173 -7.04 -7.38 -17.27
C GLY A 173 -7.48 -8.46 -16.28
N ARG A 174 -6.60 -9.38 -15.90
CA ARG A 174 -6.87 -10.42 -14.88
C ARG A 174 -6.94 -9.89 -13.44
N ASP A 175 -6.49 -8.65 -13.21
CA ASP A 175 -6.55 -7.95 -11.93
C ASP A 175 -7.89 -7.21 -11.73
N CYS A 176 -8.86 -7.47 -12.61
CA CYS A 176 -10.16 -6.81 -12.61
C CYS A 176 -11.25 -7.80 -13.07
N TYR A 177 -12.38 -7.80 -12.39
CA TYR A 177 -13.53 -8.65 -12.73
C TYR A 177 -14.13 -8.37 -14.11
N ASN A 178 -14.04 -7.13 -14.60
CA ASN A 178 -14.56 -6.71 -15.90
C ASN A 178 -13.69 -5.60 -16.53
N PRO A 179 -12.64 -5.96 -17.29
CA PRO A 179 -11.73 -4.98 -17.91
C PRO A 179 -12.42 -3.98 -18.84
N VAL A 180 -13.53 -4.35 -19.46
CA VAL A 180 -14.27 -3.44 -20.37
C VAL A 180 -14.94 -2.32 -19.58
N ALA A 181 -15.49 -2.62 -18.39
CA ALA A 181 -16.11 -1.62 -17.54
C ALA A 181 -15.11 -0.61 -16.94
N TRP A 182 -13.83 -0.97 -16.87
CA TRP A 182 -12.75 -0.15 -16.34
C TRP A 182 -11.90 0.53 -17.41
N ALA A 183 -12.22 0.34 -18.71
CA ALA A 183 -11.35 0.75 -19.82
C ALA A 183 -11.01 2.26 -19.80
N ASP A 184 -11.95 3.11 -19.39
CA ASP A 184 -11.81 4.57 -19.34
C ASP A 184 -11.50 5.10 -17.91
N ASP A 185 -11.31 4.20 -16.93
CA ASP A 185 -11.03 4.57 -15.55
C ASP A 185 -9.55 4.88 -15.32
N ALA A 186 -9.23 5.89 -14.50
CA ALA A 186 -7.86 6.30 -14.16
C ALA A 186 -7.00 5.16 -13.62
N LEU A 187 -7.60 4.17 -12.96
CA LEU A 187 -6.91 3.01 -12.41
C LEU A 187 -6.46 2.03 -13.50
N PHE A 188 -7.12 2.02 -14.66
CA PHE A 188 -6.88 1.03 -15.72
C PHE A 188 -6.41 1.63 -17.05
N LEU A 189 -6.45 2.96 -17.23
CA LEU A 189 -5.93 3.60 -18.43
C LEU A 189 -4.50 3.14 -18.76
N LEU A 190 -4.22 2.97 -20.05
CA LEU A 190 -2.91 2.49 -20.53
C LEU A 190 -1.74 3.32 -19.97
N THR A 191 -1.88 4.65 -19.92
CA THR A 191 -0.84 5.55 -19.40
C THR A 191 -0.54 5.26 -17.92
N SER A 192 -1.56 5.04 -17.08
CA SER A 192 -1.39 4.67 -15.67
C SER A 192 -0.63 3.35 -15.53
N ARG A 193 -1.04 2.33 -16.29
CA ARG A 193 -0.38 1.02 -16.31
C ARG A 193 1.05 1.06 -16.84
N GLN A 194 1.33 1.90 -17.84
CA GLN A 194 2.68 2.10 -18.36
C GLN A 194 3.61 2.72 -17.30
N LYS A 195 3.12 3.71 -16.56
CA LYS A 195 3.90 4.32 -15.46
C LYS A 195 4.16 3.33 -14.32
N PHE A 196 3.19 2.51 -13.96
CA PHE A 196 3.40 1.44 -12.97
C PHE A 196 4.46 0.43 -13.44
N ARG A 197 4.37 -0.04 -14.68
CA ARG A 197 5.40 -0.91 -15.28
C ARG A 197 6.77 -0.23 -15.35
N ALA A 198 6.83 1.09 -15.57
CA ALA A 198 8.10 1.82 -15.58
C ALA A 198 8.79 1.80 -14.20
N ILE A 199 8.02 1.76 -13.09
CA ILE A 199 8.59 1.55 -11.76
C ILE A 199 9.11 0.11 -11.62
N GLN A 200 8.33 -0.89 -12.01
CA GLN A 200 8.77 -2.29 -11.97
C GLN A 200 10.04 -2.51 -12.81
N ASN A 201 10.11 -1.91 -14.00
CA ASN A 201 11.25 -2.02 -14.91
C ASN A 201 12.55 -1.37 -14.40
N LEU A 202 12.52 -0.64 -13.26
CA LEU A 202 13.73 -0.24 -12.55
C LEU A 202 14.45 -1.43 -11.90
N GLY A 203 13.77 -2.56 -11.73
CA GLY A 203 14.27 -3.76 -11.07
C GLY A 203 13.42 -4.23 -9.89
N TYR A 204 12.23 -3.64 -9.70
CA TYR A 204 11.31 -4.08 -8.66
C TYR A 204 10.47 -5.28 -9.08
N THR A 205 10.34 -6.24 -8.18
CA THR A 205 9.47 -7.42 -8.32
C THR A 205 8.13 -7.15 -7.63
N GLU A 206 7.02 -7.38 -8.30
CA GLU A 206 5.69 -7.35 -7.69
C GLU A 206 5.46 -8.67 -6.95
N ALA A 207 5.36 -8.59 -5.61
CA ALA A 207 5.43 -9.74 -4.72
C ALA A 207 4.32 -10.77 -4.96
N PHE A 208 3.07 -10.32 -5.16
CA PHE A 208 1.95 -11.23 -5.39
C PHE A 208 2.15 -12.05 -6.67
N ARG A 209 2.58 -11.42 -7.76
CA ARG A 209 2.80 -12.08 -9.04
C ARG A 209 4.06 -12.96 -9.05
N ALA A 210 5.06 -12.64 -8.24
CA ALA A 210 6.23 -13.50 -8.07
C ALA A 210 5.87 -14.86 -7.46
N ILE A 211 4.88 -14.91 -6.56
CA ILE A 211 4.44 -16.12 -5.86
C ILE A 211 3.24 -16.78 -6.56
N ASN A 212 2.36 -15.97 -7.16
CA ASN A 212 1.06 -16.39 -7.68
C ASN A 212 0.86 -15.96 -9.14
N ASP A 213 1.69 -16.44 -10.04
CA ASP A 213 1.74 -15.98 -11.45
C ASP A 213 0.36 -15.97 -12.13
N ASN A 214 -0.42 -17.05 -12.00
CA ASN A 214 -1.69 -17.24 -12.71
C ASN A 214 -2.95 -17.04 -11.85
N LYS A 215 -2.81 -16.74 -10.56
CA LYS A 215 -3.96 -16.61 -9.66
C LYS A 215 -4.73 -15.32 -9.94
N VAL A 216 -6.04 -15.41 -10.11
CA VAL A 216 -6.94 -14.25 -10.03
C VAL A 216 -7.19 -13.96 -8.56
N ALA A 217 -6.93 -12.73 -8.15
CA ALA A 217 -7.20 -12.25 -6.81
C ALA A 217 -7.45 -10.75 -6.85
N TYR A 218 -8.25 -10.29 -5.92
CA TYR A 218 -8.60 -8.88 -5.79
C TYR A 218 -8.25 -8.39 -4.40
N SER A 219 -8.03 -7.09 -4.28
CA SER A 219 -7.72 -6.43 -3.01
C SER A 219 -8.78 -5.40 -2.60
N PHE A 220 -9.65 -5.04 -3.53
CA PHE A 220 -10.71 -4.07 -3.30
C PHE A 220 -12.02 -4.50 -3.95
N TRP A 221 -13.12 -4.31 -3.22
CA TRP A 221 -14.50 -4.44 -3.70
C TRP A 221 -15.29 -3.20 -3.29
N ASP A 222 -16.02 -2.62 -4.25
CA ASP A 222 -16.90 -1.50 -3.94
C ASP A 222 -17.99 -1.95 -2.95
N TYR A 223 -18.33 -1.10 -2.00
CA TYR A 223 -19.37 -1.34 -1.01
C TYR A 223 -20.79 -1.35 -1.60
N GLN A 224 -20.94 -0.87 -2.84
CA GLN A 224 -22.22 -0.74 -3.52
C GLN A 224 -22.54 -1.98 -4.37
N ALA A 225 -23.84 -2.13 -4.71
CA ALA A 225 -24.36 -3.12 -5.67
C ALA A 225 -23.99 -4.58 -5.38
N GLY A 226 -23.70 -4.94 -4.12
CA GLY A 226 -23.38 -6.32 -3.75
C GLY A 226 -22.09 -6.88 -4.39
N ARG A 227 -21.15 -6.00 -4.74
CA ARG A 227 -19.93 -6.40 -5.47
C ARG A 227 -19.10 -7.42 -4.73
N TRP A 228 -19.01 -7.32 -3.40
CA TRP A 228 -18.36 -8.33 -2.56
C TRP A 228 -18.98 -9.73 -2.72
N HIS A 229 -20.31 -9.81 -2.62
CA HIS A 229 -21.01 -11.10 -2.74
C HIS A 229 -20.90 -11.74 -4.14
N ASN A 230 -20.69 -10.92 -5.17
CA ASN A 230 -20.55 -11.35 -6.55
C ASN A 230 -19.10 -11.51 -6.99
N ASP A 231 -18.13 -11.36 -6.08
CA ASP A 231 -16.68 -11.34 -6.32
C ASP A 231 -16.28 -10.38 -7.47
N GLN A 232 -16.92 -9.21 -7.53
CA GLN A 232 -16.65 -8.16 -8.52
C GLN A 232 -15.59 -7.20 -8.00
N GLY A 233 -14.38 -7.71 -7.83
CA GLY A 233 -13.26 -6.99 -7.27
C GLY A 233 -12.24 -6.51 -8.29
N ILE A 234 -11.26 -5.75 -7.78
CA ILE A 234 -10.08 -5.29 -8.49
C ILE A 234 -8.85 -5.43 -7.56
N ARG A 235 -7.66 -5.60 -8.14
CA ARG A 235 -6.41 -5.63 -7.38
C ARG A 235 -5.66 -4.33 -7.60
N ILE A 236 -5.58 -3.50 -6.55
CA ILE A 236 -4.98 -2.17 -6.57
C ILE A 236 -3.95 -1.94 -5.46
N ASP A 237 -3.88 -2.86 -4.50
CA ASP A 237 -2.85 -2.87 -3.48
C ASP A 237 -1.70 -3.78 -3.92
N HIS A 238 -0.48 -3.26 -3.81
CA HIS A 238 0.72 -3.94 -4.33
C HIS A 238 1.88 -3.82 -3.36
N PHE A 239 2.78 -4.79 -3.44
CA PHE A 239 4.12 -4.73 -2.87
C PHE A 239 5.15 -4.82 -3.98
N LEU A 240 5.97 -3.78 -4.14
CA LEU A 240 7.12 -3.77 -5.03
C LEU A 240 8.39 -3.95 -4.19
N LEU A 241 9.16 -4.99 -4.49
CA LEU A 241 10.35 -5.41 -3.76
C LEU A 241 11.61 -5.15 -4.57
N SER A 242 12.65 -4.56 -3.96
CA SER A 242 13.98 -4.54 -4.59
C SER A 242 14.52 -5.96 -4.76
N PRO A 243 15.57 -6.18 -5.57
CA PRO A 243 16.21 -7.50 -5.71
C PRO A 243 16.57 -8.10 -4.34
N GLN A 244 17.19 -7.32 -3.45
CA GLN A 244 17.57 -7.76 -2.11
C GLN A 244 16.37 -8.18 -1.24
N ALA A 245 15.24 -7.46 -1.35
CA ALA A 245 14.02 -7.82 -0.65
C ALA A 245 13.33 -9.04 -1.29
N THR A 246 13.46 -9.21 -2.60
CA THR A 246 12.92 -10.38 -3.32
C THR A 246 13.65 -11.66 -2.94
N ASP A 247 14.97 -11.60 -2.75
CA ASP A 247 15.79 -12.75 -2.35
C ASP A 247 15.41 -13.31 -0.97
N ILE A 248 14.81 -12.50 -0.12
CA ILE A 248 14.34 -12.89 1.21
C ILE A 248 12.82 -13.05 1.31
N LEU A 249 12.10 -12.95 0.19
CA LEU A 249 10.64 -13.16 0.15
C LEU A 249 10.33 -14.62 0.54
N GLY A 250 9.64 -14.78 1.66
CA GLY A 250 9.15 -16.09 2.10
C GLY A 250 7.95 -16.53 1.26
N LEU A 251 7.84 -17.84 1.05
CA LEU A 251 6.60 -18.41 0.53
C LEU A 251 5.57 -18.46 1.67
N PRO A 252 4.29 -18.14 1.42
CA PRO A 252 3.25 -18.37 2.40
C PRO A 252 3.11 -19.89 2.65
N ASP A 253 2.95 -20.25 3.92
CA ASP A 253 2.64 -21.62 4.34
C ASP A 253 1.25 -22.07 3.84
#